data_f3a7f21a7d5e34651e303f3ab9503a8e
#
_entry.id   f3a7f21a7d5e34651e303f3ab9503a8e
#
_cell.length_a   1.000
_cell.length_b   1.000
_cell.length_c   1.000
_cell.angle_alpha   90.00
_cell.angle_beta   90.00
_cell.angle_gamma   90.00
#
_symmetry.space_group_name_H-M   'P 1'
#
loop_
_entity.id
_entity.type
_entity.pdbx_description
1 polymer ?
#
loop_
_entity_poly.entity_id
_entity_poly.type
_entity_poly.pdbx_seq_one_letter_code
_entity_poly.pdbx_strand_id
1 'polypeptide(L)'
;MRSLVLSLLIASVLGLSSYAQELRIEGSTTVGPIADAFADHLKTLETNLKVTVNKTGSGNGAAALIDGRCDIAAMSRFMKPEEFKKAADKGVMPVAHLVAMDGICIIVHPSNPISRLTVSQVCDIYLGKIKNWRQIGGPDMPIVAISRDTSSGTYETFHELVMKKQDMASNIEYVNANPQAHARVSTTPGAIAYVGLGFADDKVKTVEIDGIRPSRQTIASGVYPLARPLFFFTNGFPQLGSMVYRFVTLYLTEKGQELIEAKGFVPVTNY
;
A
#
# COMPACT_ATOMS: atom_id res chain seq x y z
N MET A 1 -4.93 65.37 49.50
CA MET A 1 -5.73 64.17 49.12
C MET A 1 -5.19 63.67 47.80
N ARG A 2 -4.37 62.64 47.84
CA ARG A 2 -3.80 61.99 46.62
C ARG A 2 -4.45 60.61 46.44
N SER A 3 -5.27 60.51 45.40
CA SER A 3 -5.90 59.21 44.98
C SER A 3 -4.86 58.37 44.37
N LEU A 4 -4.64 57.14 44.93
CA LEU A 4 -3.89 56.08 44.37
C LEU A 4 -4.83 55.28 43.46
N VAL A 5 -4.60 55.32 42.14
CA VAL A 5 -5.27 54.43 41.17
C VAL A 5 -4.44 53.18 41.07
N LEU A 6 -4.95 52.10 41.63
CA LEU A 6 -4.36 50.73 41.54
C LEU A 6 -4.81 50.08 40.23
N SER A 7 -3.93 50.08 39.22
CA SER A 7 -4.19 49.41 37.95
C SER A 7 -3.96 47.88 38.11
N LEU A 8 -5.03 47.10 38.14
CA LEU A 8 -4.97 45.63 38.11
C LEU A 8 -4.68 45.18 36.66
N LEU A 9 -3.46 44.79 36.38
CA LEU A 9 -3.11 44.07 35.17
C LEU A 9 -3.60 42.60 35.29
N ILE A 10 -4.73 42.29 34.67
CA ILE A 10 -5.19 40.92 34.49
C ILE A 10 -4.36 40.34 33.33
N ALA A 11 -3.32 39.59 33.66
CA ALA A 11 -2.62 38.74 32.68
C ALA A 11 -3.54 37.54 32.34
N SER A 12 -4.29 37.67 31.28
CA SER A 12 -4.99 36.52 30.68
C SER A 12 -3.95 35.54 30.13
N VAL A 13 -3.61 34.53 30.91
CA VAL A 13 -2.90 33.33 30.43
C VAL A 13 -3.86 32.63 29.52
N LEU A 14 -3.78 32.91 28.23
CA LEU A 14 -4.37 32.05 27.18
C LEU A 14 -3.66 30.69 27.26
N GLY A 15 -4.24 29.77 28.01
CA GLY A 15 -3.88 28.38 28.00
C GLY A 15 -4.05 27.89 26.55
N LEU A 16 -2.94 27.77 25.83
CA LEU A 16 -2.89 27.01 24.58
C LEU A 16 -3.27 25.57 24.93
N SER A 17 -4.57 25.27 24.87
CA SER A 17 -5.01 23.89 24.85
C SER A 17 -4.37 23.27 23.65
N SER A 18 -3.30 22.50 23.88
CA SER A 18 -2.70 21.65 22.86
C SER A 18 -3.73 20.57 22.51
N TYR A 19 -4.62 20.89 21.59
CA TYR A 19 -5.49 19.86 21.01
C TYR A 19 -4.60 18.79 20.41
N ALA A 20 -4.80 17.53 20.84
CA ALA A 20 -4.15 16.39 20.23
C ALA A 20 -4.49 16.41 18.73
N GLN A 21 -3.47 16.58 17.90
CA GLN A 21 -3.65 16.60 16.45
C GLN A 21 -3.87 15.16 16.00
N GLU A 22 -5.08 14.85 15.51
CA GLU A 22 -5.43 13.51 15.02
C GLU A 22 -5.22 13.46 13.51
N LEU A 23 -4.55 12.40 13.04
CA LEU A 23 -4.34 12.09 11.62
C LEU A 23 -4.90 10.69 11.35
N ARG A 24 -5.86 10.61 10.43
CA ARG A 24 -6.53 9.37 10.07
C ARG A 24 -6.11 8.94 8.67
N ILE A 25 -5.50 7.77 8.58
CA ILE A 25 -5.04 7.17 7.34
C ILE A 25 -5.80 5.88 7.12
N GLU A 26 -6.38 5.68 5.95
CA GLU A 26 -7.10 4.46 5.63
C GLU A 26 -6.72 3.93 4.25
N GLY A 27 -6.72 2.61 4.07
CA GLY A 27 -6.63 2.00 2.74
C GLY A 27 -5.67 0.83 2.61
N SER A 28 -4.77 0.92 1.66
CA SER A 28 -3.94 -0.19 1.18
C SER A 28 -3.17 -0.94 2.25
N THR A 29 -3.34 -2.26 2.31
CA THR A 29 -2.49 -3.13 3.12
C THR A 29 -1.04 -3.19 2.60
N THR A 30 -0.79 -2.82 1.34
CA THR A 30 0.56 -2.74 0.76
C THR A 30 1.28 -1.47 1.21
N VAL A 31 0.59 -0.32 1.22
CA VAL A 31 1.16 0.97 1.64
C VAL A 31 1.22 1.07 3.17
N GLY A 32 0.42 0.27 3.87
CA GLY A 32 0.30 0.29 5.33
C GLY A 32 1.64 0.31 6.08
N PRO A 33 2.63 -0.57 5.77
CA PRO A 33 3.94 -0.53 6.43
C PRO A 33 4.71 0.79 6.27
N ILE A 34 4.56 1.47 5.13
CA ILE A 34 5.14 2.81 4.91
C ILE A 34 4.40 3.83 5.78
N ALA A 35 3.06 3.77 5.79
CA ALA A 35 2.24 4.66 6.61
C ALA A 35 2.53 4.50 8.11
N ASP A 36 2.69 3.26 8.61
CA ASP A 36 3.09 2.99 9.99
C ASP A 36 4.47 3.60 10.30
N ALA A 37 5.46 3.37 9.43
CA ALA A 37 6.82 3.89 9.64
C ALA A 37 6.85 5.43 9.65
N PHE A 38 6.07 6.08 8.78
CA PHE A 38 5.93 7.53 8.75
C PHE A 38 5.22 8.05 10.01
N ALA A 39 4.14 7.37 10.42
CA ALA A 39 3.43 7.71 11.65
C ALA A 39 4.33 7.60 12.89
N ASP A 40 5.08 6.52 13.01
CA ASP A 40 5.98 6.30 14.14
C ASP A 40 7.12 7.33 14.16
N HIS A 41 7.69 7.67 13.02
CA HIS A 41 8.70 8.72 12.93
C HIS A 41 8.13 10.08 13.35
N LEU A 42 6.96 10.48 12.83
CA LEU A 42 6.37 11.77 13.16
C LEU A 42 5.98 11.87 14.64
N LYS A 43 5.55 10.78 15.28
CA LYS A 43 5.30 10.73 16.74
C LYS A 43 6.55 10.98 17.56
N THR A 44 7.75 10.69 17.05
CA THR A 44 9.01 11.03 17.74
C THR A 44 9.29 12.54 17.73
N LEU A 45 8.74 13.25 16.74
CA LEU A 45 8.91 14.70 16.58
C LEU A 45 7.79 15.51 17.25
N GLU A 46 6.59 14.91 17.32
CA GLU A 46 5.36 15.55 17.83
C GLU A 46 4.69 14.61 18.84
N THR A 47 5.02 14.78 20.12
CA THR A 47 4.59 13.87 21.19
C THR A 47 3.07 13.80 21.41
N ASN A 48 2.32 14.85 21.01
CA ASN A 48 0.86 14.91 21.13
C ASN A 48 0.14 14.45 19.84
N LEU A 49 0.87 13.95 18.84
CA LEU A 49 0.30 13.49 17.59
C LEU A 49 -0.35 12.11 17.77
N LYS A 50 -1.65 12.03 17.47
CA LYS A 50 -2.39 10.76 17.37
C LYS A 50 -2.54 10.39 15.90
N VAL A 51 -1.97 9.26 15.49
CA VAL A 51 -2.12 8.74 14.13
C VAL A 51 -2.80 7.39 14.18
N THR A 52 -3.84 7.23 13.37
CA THR A 52 -4.53 5.96 13.16
C THR A 52 -4.30 5.51 11.72
N VAL A 53 -3.83 4.28 11.53
CA VAL A 53 -3.60 3.66 10.22
C VAL A 53 -4.46 2.41 10.09
N ASN A 54 -5.54 2.51 9.30
CA ASN A 54 -6.46 1.42 9.02
C ASN A 54 -6.14 0.77 7.66
N LYS A 55 -5.79 -0.51 7.67
CA LYS A 55 -5.33 -1.27 6.49
C LYS A 55 -6.48 -2.10 5.92
N THR A 56 -7.41 -1.46 5.22
CA THR A 56 -8.71 -2.02 4.79
C THR A 56 -8.80 -2.30 3.29
N GLY A 57 -7.78 -1.92 2.51
CA GLY A 57 -7.75 -2.02 1.05
C GLY A 57 -7.87 -0.66 0.37
N SER A 58 -7.30 -0.52 -0.84
CA SER A 58 -7.24 0.76 -1.57
C SER A 58 -8.62 1.31 -1.91
N GLY A 59 -9.58 0.43 -2.27
CA GLY A 59 -10.95 0.86 -2.56
C GLY A 59 -11.66 1.44 -1.33
N ASN A 60 -11.44 0.84 -0.15
CA ASN A 60 -11.97 1.37 1.12
C ASN A 60 -11.30 2.70 1.49
N GLY A 61 -9.99 2.85 1.25
CA GLY A 61 -9.29 4.13 1.42
C GLY A 61 -9.85 5.23 0.54
N ALA A 62 -10.06 4.94 -0.76
CA ALA A 62 -10.71 5.88 -1.68
C ALA A 62 -12.10 6.29 -1.18
N ALA A 63 -12.93 5.33 -0.77
CA ALA A 63 -14.26 5.62 -0.24
C ALA A 63 -14.19 6.45 1.06
N ALA A 64 -13.24 6.14 1.95
CA ALA A 64 -13.06 6.89 3.19
C ALA A 64 -12.66 8.35 2.95
N LEU A 65 -11.77 8.61 1.99
CA LEU A 65 -11.39 9.97 1.60
C LEU A 65 -12.58 10.74 0.99
N ILE A 66 -13.32 10.12 0.08
CA ILE A 66 -14.49 10.69 -0.57
C ILE A 66 -15.58 11.01 0.46
N ASP A 67 -15.71 10.19 1.50
CA ASP A 67 -16.70 10.39 2.58
C ASP A 67 -16.20 11.29 3.72
N GLY A 68 -14.98 11.83 3.65
CA GLY A 68 -14.38 12.65 4.71
C GLY A 68 -14.09 11.88 6.00
N ARG A 69 -14.02 10.55 5.95
CA ARG A 69 -13.74 9.69 7.12
C ARG A 69 -12.24 9.53 7.41
N CYS A 70 -11.37 9.83 6.45
CA CYS A 70 -9.92 9.88 6.65
C CYS A 70 -9.35 11.16 6.05
N ASP A 71 -8.15 11.51 6.50
CA ASP A 71 -7.40 12.67 6.03
C ASP A 71 -6.48 12.29 4.87
N ILE A 72 -6.03 11.02 4.83
CA ILE A 72 -5.15 10.46 3.81
C ILE A 72 -5.67 9.07 3.42
N ALA A 73 -5.88 8.85 2.12
CA ALA A 73 -6.12 7.51 1.59
C ALA A 73 -4.80 6.89 1.10
N ALA A 74 -4.41 5.75 1.68
CA ALA A 74 -3.27 4.96 1.22
C ALA A 74 -3.71 4.03 0.08
N MET A 75 -3.05 4.10 -1.08
CA MET A 75 -3.49 3.37 -2.26
C MET A 75 -2.32 2.72 -2.99
N SER A 76 -2.46 1.46 -3.37
CA SER A 76 -1.48 0.70 -4.17
C SER A 76 -1.90 0.60 -5.65
N ARG A 77 -2.70 1.52 -6.09
CA ARG A 77 -3.10 1.85 -7.46
C ARG A 77 -3.51 3.31 -7.54
N PHE A 78 -3.62 3.84 -8.73
CA PHE A 78 -4.24 5.15 -8.90
C PHE A 78 -5.75 5.08 -8.61
N MET A 79 -6.36 6.21 -8.28
CA MET A 79 -7.81 6.32 -8.08
C MET A 79 -8.53 6.12 -9.42
N LYS A 80 -9.64 5.39 -9.42
CA LYS A 80 -10.40 5.09 -10.65
C LYS A 80 -11.20 6.30 -11.13
N PRO A 81 -11.51 6.38 -12.44
CA PRO A 81 -12.34 7.47 -12.97
C PRO A 81 -13.67 7.64 -12.25
N GLU A 82 -14.35 6.52 -11.92
CA GLU A 82 -15.60 6.55 -11.18
C GLU A 82 -15.46 7.01 -9.72
N GLU A 83 -14.29 6.75 -9.10
CA GLU A 83 -13.97 7.26 -7.75
C GLU A 83 -13.70 8.77 -7.80
N PHE A 84 -12.98 9.26 -8.81
CA PHE A 84 -12.79 10.70 -9.06
C PHE A 84 -14.12 11.40 -9.30
N LYS A 85 -15.01 10.80 -10.11
CA LYS A 85 -16.35 11.37 -10.34
C LYS A 85 -17.13 11.48 -9.04
N LYS A 86 -17.18 10.42 -8.22
CA LYS A 86 -17.86 10.43 -6.92
C LYS A 86 -17.23 11.45 -5.96
N ALA A 87 -15.90 11.62 -5.99
CA ALA A 87 -15.22 12.64 -5.21
C ALA A 87 -15.69 14.05 -5.62
N ALA A 88 -15.68 14.35 -6.92
CA ALA A 88 -16.11 15.63 -7.45
C ALA A 88 -17.57 15.94 -7.11
N ASP A 89 -18.46 14.94 -7.22
CA ASP A 89 -19.89 15.06 -6.87
C ASP A 89 -20.09 15.43 -5.37
N LYS A 90 -19.11 15.11 -4.51
CA LYS A 90 -19.08 15.45 -3.06
C LYS A 90 -18.21 16.66 -2.71
N GLY A 91 -17.67 17.36 -3.70
CA GLY A 91 -16.77 18.51 -3.48
C GLY A 91 -15.39 18.12 -2.96
N VAL A 92 -15.00 16.85 -3.08
CA VAL A 92 -13.67 16.35 -2.75
C VAL A 92 -12.79 16.42 -4.00
N MET A 93 -11.56 16.95 -3.85
CA MET A 93 -10.57 17.03 -4.94
C MET A 93 -9.38 16.14 -4.64
N PRO A 94 -9.37 14.86 -5.08
CA PRO A 94 -8.28 13.96 -4.77
C PRO A 94 -6.97 14.41 -5.41
N VAL A 95 -5.93 14.59 -4.59
CA VAL A 95 -4.55 14.88 -5.03
C VAL A 95 -3.68 13.69 -4.70
N ALA A 96 -2.99 13.17 -5.72
CA ALA A 96 -2.09 12.03 -5.60
C ALA A 96 -0.68 12.48 -5.19
N HIS A 97 -0.12 11.84 -4.17
CA HIS A 97 1.29 11.93 -3.78
C HIS A 97 1.92 10.56 -4.04
N LEU A 98 2.83 10.49 -5.02
CA LEU A 98 3.59 9.28 -5.34
C LEU A 98 4.66 9.06 -4.27
N VAL A 99 4.52 8.04 -3.43
CA VAL A 99 5.39 7.87 -2.25
C VAL A 99 6.46 6.80 -2.42
N ALA A 100 6.20 5.77 -3.23
CA ALA A 100 7.15 4.69 -3.49
C ALA A 100 6.81 3.97 -4.79
N MET A 101 7.75 3.18 -5.31
CA MET A 101 7.48 2.17 -6.32
C MET A 101 7.45 0.79 -5.65
N ASP A 102 6.67 -0.11 -6.21
CA ASP A 102 6.46 -1.48 -5.75
C ASP A 102 6.41 -2.44 -6.94
N GLY A 103 6.71 -3.72 -6.69
CA GLY A 103 6.48 -4.80 -7.64
C GLY A 103 5.49 -5.80 -7.06
N ILE A 104 4.51 -6.21 -7.86
CA ILE A 104 3.65 -7.34 -7.51
C ILE A 104 4.46 -8.60 -7.70
N CYS A 105 4.99 -9.15 -6.59
CA CYS A 105 5.76 -10.38 -6.59
C CYS A 105 4.84 -11.59 -6.61
N ILE A 106 5.04 -12.49 -7.56
CA ILE A 106 4.44 -13.83 -7.52
C ILE A 106 5.26 -14.66 -6.56
N ILE A 107 4.61 -15.25 -5.57
CA ILE A 107 5.23 -16.04 -4.51
C ILE A 107 4.69 -17.47 -4.50
N VAL A 108 5.59 -18.42 -4.22
CA VAL A 108 5.28 -19.84 -4.03
C VAL A 108 5.94 -20.34 -2.75
N HIS A 109 5.53 -21.52 -2.27
CA HIS A 109 6.17 -22.17 -1.13
C HIS A 109 7.67 -22.42 -1.40
N PRO A 110 8.59 -22.27 -0.44
CA PRO A 110 10.03 -22.44 -0.65
C PRO A 110 10.42 -23.80 -1.22
N SER A 111 9.70 -24.88 -0.90
CA SER A 111 9.95 -26.21 -1.45
C SER A 111 9.49 -26.40 -2.90
N ASN A 112 8.73 -25.48 -3.48
CA ASN A 112 8.32 -25.56 -4.87
C ASN A 112 9.53 -25.31 -5.79
N PRO A 113 9.92 -26.22 -6.70
CA PRO A 113 11.10 -26.03 -7.55
C PRO A 113 10.93 -24.96 -8.62
N ILE A 114 9.70 -24.56 -8.97
CA ILE A 114 9.41 -23.55 -9.99
C ILE A 114 10.06 -22.21 -9.58
N SER A 115 10.94 -21.68 -10.44
CA SER A 115 11.66 -20.42 -10.22
C SER A 115 11.31 -19.32 -11.20
N ARG A 116 10.60 -19.65 -12.29
CA ARG A 116 10.19 -18.71 -13.34
C ARG A 116 8.82 -19.07 -13.90
N LEU A 117 8.03 -18.05 -14.22
CA LEU A 117 6.75 -18.16 -14.92
C LEU A 117 6.64 -17.02 -15.93
N THR A 118 5.85 -17.22 -16.97
CA THR A 118 5.41 -16.10 -17.81
C THR A 118 4.15 -15.46 -17.24
N VAL A 119 3.88 -14.19 -17.59
CA VAL A 119 2.60 -13.53 -17.25
C VAL A 119 1.42 -14.40 -17.74
N SER A 120 1.54 -15.02 -18.94
CA SER A 120 0.50 -15.89 -19.48
C SER A 120 0.28 -17.14 -18.62
N GLN A 121 1.34 -17.80 -18.14
CA GLN A 121 1.22 -18.97 -17.25
C GLN A 121 0.56 -18.59 -15.92
N VAL A 122 0.92 -17.45 -15.36
CA VAL A 122 0.25 -16.94 -14.14
C VAL A 122 -1.22 -16.69 -14.42
N CYS A 123 -1.57 -16.05 -15.53
CA CYS A 123 -2.96 -15.86 -15.94
C CYS A 123 -3.70 -17.19 -16.05
N ASP A 124 -3.14 -18.19 -16.76
CA ASP A 124 -3.77 -19.49 -16.97
C ASP A 124 -3.95 -20.29 -15.67
N ILE A 125 -3.08 -20.10 -14.67
CA ILE A 125 -3.28 -20.64 -13.32
C ILE A 125 -4.53 -20.02 -12.68
N TYR A 126 -4.64 -18.69 -12.68
CA TYR A 126 -5.79 -18.02 -12.06
C TYR A 126 -7.09 -18.17 -12.86
N LEU A 127 -7.02 -18.45 -14.16
CA LEU A 127 -8.17 -18.86 -14.97
C LEU A 127 -8.56 -20.33 -14.73
N GLY A 128 -7.77 -21.10 -13.95
CA GLY A 128 -8.03 -22.51 -13.70
C GLY A 128 -7.76 -23.44 -14.89
N LYS A 129 -7.01 -22.99 -15.91
CA LYS A 129 -6.55 -23.82 -17.04
C LYS A 129 -5.36 -24.68 -16.62
N ILE A 130 -4.43 -24.14 -15.83
CA ILE A 130 -3.31 -24.86 -15.22
C ILE A 130 -3.69 -25.12 -13.75
N LYS A 131 -3.90 -26.39 -13.41
CA LYS A 131 -4.38 -26.84 -12.09
C LYS A 131 -3.36 -27.67 -11.31
N ASN A 132 -2.27 -28.05 -11.96
CA ASN A 132 -1.24 -28.91 -11.37
C ASN A 132 0.13 -28.41 -11.83
N TRP A 133 1.08 -28.32 -10.90
CA TRP A 133 2.42 -27.83 -11.17
C TRP A 133 3.15 -28.63 -12.25
N ARG A 134 2.85 -29.94 -12.40
CA ARG A 134 3.45 -30.78 -13.47
C ARG A 134 3.16 -30.28 -14.88
N GLN A 135 2.06 -29.55 -15.09
CA GLN A 135 1.69 -29.01 -16.40
C GLN A 135 2.67 -27.94 -16.90
N ILE A 136 3.49 -27.39 -15.98
CA ILE A 136 4.48 -26.35 -16.26
C ILE A 136 5.89 -26.73 -15.76
N GLY A 137 6.17 -28.05 -15.68
CA GLY A 137 7.50 -28.58 -15.35
C GLY A 137 7.81 -28.69 -13.86
N GLY A 138 6.81 -28.52 -13.00
CA GLY A 138 6.91 -28.74 -11.56
C GLY A 138 6.54 -30.15 -11.13
N PRO A 139 6.44 -30.41 -9.81
CA PRO A 139 6.03 -31.69 -9.26
C PRO A 139 4.56 -32.02 -9.57
N ASP A 140 4.20 -33.29 -9.46
CA ASP A 140 2.79 -33.71 -9.52
C ASP A 140 2.07 -33.30 -8.23
N MET A 141 1.63 -32.07 -8.19
CA MET A 141 1.00 -31.43 -7.03
C MET A 141 -0.05 -30.42 -7.50
N PRO A 142 -1.27 -30.48 -6.96
CA PRO A 142 -2.31 -29.49 -7.25
C PRO A 142 -1.89 -28.08 -6.91
N ILE A 143 -2.29 -27.12 -7.73
CA ILE A 143 -2.07 -25.69 -7.46
C ILE A 143 -3.20 -25.17 -6.58
N VAL A 144 -2.82 -24.47 -5.49
CA VAL A 144 -3.71 -23.69 -4.63
C VAL A 144 -3.47 -22.22 -4.94
N ALA A 145 -4.29 -21.65 -5.80
CA ALA A 145 -4.16 -20.25 -6.20
C ALA A 145 -4.90 -19.34 -5.20
N ILE A 146 -4.18 -18.36 -4.66
CA ILE A 146 -4.65 -17.44 -3.64
C ILE A 146 -4.66 -16.02 -4.21
N SER A 147 -5.81 -15.36 -4.16
CA SER A 147 -6.02 -14.00 -4.61
C SER A 147 -6.34 -13.07 -3.45
N ARG A 148 -6.44 -11.79 -3.75
CA ARG A 148 -6.91 -10.77 -2.85
C ARG A 148 -8.37 -10.44 -3.16
N ASP A 149 -9.08 -9.91 -2.17
CA ASP A 149 -10.44 -9.41 -2.36
C ASP A 149 -10.49 -8.17 -3.27
N THR A 150 -11.68 -7.82 -3.73
CA THR A 150 -11.91 -6.72 -4.70
C THR A 150 -11.69 -5.32 -4.13
N SER A 151 -11.56 -5.14 -2.81
CA SER A 151 -11.15 -3.86 -2.21
C SER A 151 -9.65 -3.59 -2.33
N SER A 152 -8.87 -4.65 -2.65
CA SER A 152 -7.43 -4.60 -2.75
C SER A 152 -6.95 -3.92 -4.04
N GLY A 153 -6.17 -2.84 -3.90
CA GLY A 153 -5.48 -2.26 -5.06
C GLY A 153 -4.46 -3.21 -5.71
N THR A 154 -3.92 -4.18 -4.95
CA THR A 154 -3.05 -5.22 -5.50
C THR A 154 -3.83 -6.20 -6.37
N TYR A 155 -5.05 -6.59 -5.95
CA TYR A 155 -5.96 -7.35 -6.79
C TYR A 155 -6.27 -6.61 -8.09
N GLU A 156 -6.63 -5.35 -8.01
CA GLU A 156 -7.02 -4.58 -9.19
C GLU A 156 -5.88 -4.43 -10.20
N THR A 157 -4.66 -4.12 -9.72
CA THR A 157 -3.50 -4.05 -10.61
C THR A 157 -3.15 -5.42 -11.19
N PHE A 158 -3.21 -6.48 -10.39
CA PHE A 158 -3.02 -7.86 -10.88
C PHE A 158 -4.08 -8.25 -11.91
N HIS A 159 -5.35 -7.92 -11.65
CA HIS A 159 -6.46 -8.18 -12.55
C HIS A 159 -6.32 -7.43 -13.89
N GLU A 160 -5.75 -6.23 -13.86
CA GLU A 160 -5.46 -5.46 -15.09
C GLU A 160 -4.24 -6.01 -15.84
N LEU A 161 -3.10 -6.15 -15.16
CA LEU A 161 -1.82 -6.48 -15.79
C LEU A 161 -1.71 -7.96 -16.17
N VAL A 162 -2.19 -8.87 -15.31
CA VAL A 162 -2.05 -10.32 -15.50
C VAL A 162 -3.31 -10.92 -16.10
N MET A 163 -4.48 -10.68 -15.47
CA MET A 163 -5.73 -11.28 -15.90
C MET A 163 -6.34 -10.63 -17.14
N LYS A 164 -5.86 -9.45 -17.56
CA LYS A 164 -6.44 -8.67 -18.66
C LYS A 164 -7.95 -8.48 -18.50
N LYS A 165 -8.37 -8.24 -17.24
CA LYS A 165 -9.76 -8.05 -16.80
C LYS A 165 -10.67 -9.27 -16.99
N GLN A 166 -10.11 -10.47 -17.15
CA GLN A 166 -10.85 -11.72 -17.18
C GLN A 166 -11.13 -12.20 -15.75
N ASP A 167 -12.30 -12.78 -15.53
CA ASP A 167 -12.69 -13.34 -14.24
C ASP A 167 -11.82 -14.52 -13.85
N MET A 168 -11.45 -14.59 -12.57
CA MET A 168 -10.72 -15.72 -12.01
C MET A 168 -11.64 -16.94 -11.87
N ALA A 169 -11.04 -18.12 -11.86
CA ALA A 169 -11.77 -19.37 -11.64
C ALA A 169 -12.45 -19.40 -10.26
N SER A 170 -13.57 -20.12 -10.15
CA SER A 170 -14.39 -20.16 -8.93
C SER A 170 -13.73 -20.84 -7.73
N ASN A 171 -12.64 -21.59 -7.95
CA ASN A 171 -11.88 -22.30 -6.92
C ASN A 171 -10.69 -21.52 -6.35
N ILE A 172 -10.58 -20.22 -6.65
CA ILE A 172 -9.54 -19.34 -6.09
C ILE A 172 -9.85 -19.05 -4.62
N GLU A 173 -8.84 -19.18 -3.76
CA GLU A 173 -8.94 -18.71 -2.36
C GLU A 173 -8.75 -17.20 -2.30
N TYR A 174 -9.58 -16.49 -1.51
CA TYR A 174 -9.47 -15.03 -1.36
C TYR A 174 -9.06 -14.66 0.07
N VAL A 175 -8.12 -13.72 0.18
CA VAL A 175 -7.63 -13.16 1.46
C VAL A 175 -7.66 -11.63 1.43
N ASN A 176 -7.78 -11.00 2.61
CA ASN A 176 -7.97 -9.55 2.71
C ASN A 176 -6.66 -8.75 2.78
N ALA A 177 -5.51 -9.39 3.05
CA ALA A 177 -4.24 -8.67 3.28
C ALA A 177 -3.02 -9.41 2.72
N ASN A 178 -1.95 -8.66 2.38
CA ASN A 178 -0.67 -9.26 1.96
C ASN A 178 -0.11 -10.26 3.01
N PRO A 179 -0.11 -9.97 4.33
CA PRO A 179 0.36 -10.93 5.33
C PRO A 179 -0.41 -12.25 5.32
N GLN A 180 -1.72 -12.23 5.02
CA GLN A 180 -2.52 -13.46 4.93
C GLN A 180 -2.14 -14.29 3.70
N ALA A 181 -1.96 -13.65 2.53
CA ALA A 181 -1.47 -14.33 1.32
C ALA A 181 -0.08 -14.96 1.56
N HIS A 182 0.83 -14.19 2.15
CA HIS A 182 2.17 -14.65 2.53
C HIS A 182 2.10 -15.86 3.47
N ALA A 183 1.37 -15.77 4.59
CA ALA A 183 1.23 -16.85 5.56
C ALA A 183 0.63 -18.12 4.93
N ARG A 184 -0.36 -17.96 4.04
CA ARG A 184 -0.99 -19.10 3.36
C ARG A 184 -0.01 -19.81 2.42
N VAL A 185 0.83 -19.06 1.70
CA VAL A 185 1.87 -19.63 0.83
C VAL A 185 2.97 -20.29 1.65
N SER A 186 3.43 -19.67 2.74
CA SER A 186 4.52 -20.20 3.57
C SER A 186 4.21 -21.54 4.24
N THR A 187 2.92 -21.91 4.33
CA THR A 187 2.47 -23.16 4.98
C THR A 187 1.87 -24.18 4.02
N THR A 188 1.78 -23.87 2.71
CA THR A 188 1.09 -24.73 1.73
C THR A 188 2.00 -24.99 0.52
N PRO A 189 2.61 -26.18 0.38
CA PRO A 189 3.56 -26.50 -0.70
C PRO A 189 3.04 -26.25 -2.12
N GLY A 190 1.76 -26.49 -2.39
CA GLY A 190 1.12 -26.25 -3.69
C GLY A 190 0.67 -24.81 -3.96
N ALA A 191 0.82 -23.91 -2.99
CA ALA A 191 0.27 -22.57 -3.09
C ALA A 191 1.05 -21.64 -4.02
N ILE A 192 0.30 -20.74 -4.65
CA ILE A 192 0.77 -19.57 -5.39
C ILE A 192 -0.08 -18.36 -4.97
N ALA A 193 0.56 -17.22 -4.75
CA ALA A 193 -0.11 -15.96 -4.49
C ALA A 193 0.68 -14.79 -5.09
N TYR A 194 0.16 -13.59 -4.91
CA TYR A 194 0.84 -12.35 -5.25
C TYR A 194 0.78 -11.35 -4.08
N VAL A 195 1.91 -10.70 -3.83
CA VAL A 195 2.10 -9.71 -2.75
C VAL A 195 2.96 -8.55 -3.25
N GLY A 196 2.96 -7.42 -2.53
CA GLY A 196 3.96 -6.37 -2.77
C GLY A 196 5.37 -6.83 -2.35
N LEU A 197 6.41 -6.24 -2.98
CA LEU A 197 7.82 -6.60 -2.76
C LEU A 197 8.20 -6.59 -1.27
N GLY A 198 7.73 -5.63 -0.49
CA GLY A 198 8.00 -5.53 0.95
C GLY A 198 7.44 -6.69 1.81
N PHE A 199 6.70 -7.62 1.21
CA PHE A 199 6.17 -8.83 1.87
C PHE A 199 6.85 -10.12 1.38
N ALA A 200 7.83 -10.03 0.51
CA ALA A 200 8.58 -11.18 0.02
C ALA A 200 9.84 -11.36 0.87
N ASP A 201 9.76 -12.25 1.85
CA ASP A 201 10.87 -12.63 2.75
C ASP A 201 11.34 -14.08 2.48
N ASP A 202 12.20 -14.60 3.34
CA ASP A 202 12.79 -15.94 3.24
C ASP A 202 11.79 -17.10 3.50
N LYS A 203 10.59 -16.80 4.01
CA LYS A 203 9.53 -17.80 4.24
C LYS A 203 8.75 -18.15 2.99
N VAL A 204 8.91 -17.37 1.93
CA VAL A 204 8.30 -17.60 0.62
C VAL A 204 9.33 -17.43 -0.48
N LYS A 205 9.13 -18.11 -1.61
CA LYS A 205 10.01 -17.95 -2.77
C LYS A 205 9.35 -17.07 -3.81
N THR A 206 10.03 -15.99 -4.22
CA THR A 206 9.63 -15.18 -5.37
C THR A 206 9.97 -15.91 -6.67
N VAL A 207 9.08 -15.74 -7.66
CA VAL A 207 9.24 -16.32 -9.00
C VAL A 207 9.60 -15.21 -9.99
N GLU A 208 10.54 -15.46 -10.90
CA GLU A 208 10.83 -14.56 -12.02
C GLU A 208 9.63 -14.52 -12.97
N ILE A 209 9.27 -13.33 -13.43
CA ILE A 209 8.19 -13.12 -14.40
C ILE A 209 8.79 -12.68 -15.73
N ASP A 210 8.50 -13.45 -16.79
CA ASP A 210 9.08 -13.27 -18.13
C ASP A 210 10.63 -13.16 -18.10
N GLY A 211 11.27 -13.92 -17.19
CA GLY A 211 12.71 -13.95 -17.01
C GLY A 211 13.26 -12.78 -16.18
N ILE A 212 12.42 -11.91 -15.65
CA ILE A 212 12.82 -10.78 -14.81
C ILE A 212 12.53 -11.08 -13.34
N ARG A 213 13.57 -11.03 -12.50
CA ARG A 213 13.45 -11.18 -11.06
C ARG A 213 12.90 -9.89 -10.44
N PRO A 214 11.89 -9.97 -9.54
CA PRO A 214 11.47 -8.80 -8.78
C PRO A 214 12.60 -8.36 -7.84
N SER A 215 13.06 -7.14 -7.99
CA SER A 215 14.07 -6.51 -7.15
C SER A 215 13.88 -5.00 -7.16
N ARG A 216 14.48 -4.31 -6.19
CA ARG A 216 14.45 -2.84 -6.19
C ARG A 216 14.96 -2.27 -7.51
N GLN A 217 16.07 -2.79 -8.02
CA GLN A 217 16.69 -2.32 -9.26
C GLN A 217 15.77 -2.54 -10.48
N THR A 218 15.17 -3.73 -10.63
CA THR A 218 14.31 -4.04 -11.78
C THR A 218 12.97 -3.31 -11.72
N ILE A 219 12.49 -2.97 -10.53
CA ILE A 219 11.29 -2.17 -10.31
C ILE A 219 11.58 -0.69 -10.55
N ALA A 220 12.66 -0.15 -10.00
CA ALA A 220 13.09 1.24 -10.20
C ALA A 220 13.33 1.57 -11.69
N SER A 221 13.98 0.67 -12.42
CA SER A 221 14.23 0.83 -13.86
C SER A 221 13.01 0.56 -14.75
N GLY A 222 11.89 0.11 -14.18
CA GLY A 222 10.66 -0.18 -14.94
C GLY A 222 10.72 -1.44 -15.81
N VAL A 223 11.79 -2.27 -15.70
CA VAL A 223 11.89 -3.52 -16.50
C VAL A 223 11.07 -4.67 -15.90
N TYR A 224 10.76 -4.64 -14.59
CA TYR A 224 9.89 -5.65 -13.99
C TYR A 224 8.44 -5.45 -14.47
N PRO A 225 7.81 -6.46 -15.12
CA PRO A 225 6.54 -6.25 -15.82
C PRO A 225 5.34 -5.97 -14.90
N LEU A 226 5.45 -6.30 -13.61
CA LEU A 226 4.40 -6.08 -12.63
C LEU A 226 4.77 -4.96 -11.63
N ALA A 227 5.60 -4.00 -12.07
CA ALA A 227 5.92 -2.79 -11.30
C ALA A 227 4.72 -1.84 -11.27
N ARG A 228 4.58 -1.10 -10.16
CA ARG A 228 3.50 -0.12 -9.95
C ARG A 228 3.88 0.98 -8.99
N PRO A 229 3.27 2.17 -9.10
CA PRO A 229 3.39 3.22 -8.09
C PRO A 229 2.50 2.95 -6.86
N LEU A 230 2.94 3.48 -5.71
CA LEU A 230 2.20 3.55 -4.47
C LEU A 230 1.89 5.02 -4.13
N PHE A 231 0.70 5.27 -3.60
CA PHE A 231 0.21 6.63 -3.40
C PHE A 231 -0.34 6.86 -1.99
N PHE A 232 -0.23 8.11 -1.55
CA PHE A 232 -1.17 8.74 -0.65
C PHE A 232 -2.06 9.70 -1.44
N PHE A 233 -3.36 9.73 -1.14
CA PHE A 233 -4.28 10.71 -1.68
C PHE A 233 -4.83 11.61 -0.56
N THR A 234 -4.94 12.90 -0.84
CA THR A 234 -5.52 13.91 0.05
C THR A 234 -6.67 14.63 -0.63
N ASN A 235 -7.54 15.29 0.14
CA ASN A 235 -8.54 16.20 -0.40
C ASN A 235 -7.91 17.59 -0.61
N GLY A 236 -7.59 17.94 -1.85
CA GLY A 236 -6.81 19.11 -2.20
C GLY A 236 -5.34 18.98 -1.79
N PHE A 237 -4.53 19.98 -2.12
CA PHE A 237 -3.17 20.11 -1.58
C PHE A 237 -3.24 20.44 -0.08
N PRO A 238 -2.55 19.68 0.78
CA PRO A 238 -2.53 19.97 2.21
C PRO A 238 -1.94 21.35 2.47
N GLN A 239 -2.50 22.05 3.46
CA GLN A 239 -1.96 23.33 3.90
C GLN A 239 -0.49 23.18 4.32
N LEU A 240 0.36 24.07 3.83
CA LEU A 240 1.79 24.08 4.14
C LEU A 240 2.01 24.08 5.66
N GLY A 241 2.87 23.18 6.14
CA GLY A 241 3.18 23.03 7.56
C GLY A 241 2.14 22.25 8.37
N SER A 242 0.98 21.91 7.80
CA SER A 242 0.02 21.03 8.47
C SER A 242 0.59 19.62 8.66
N MET A 243 0.01 18.84 9.58
CA MET A 243 0.46 17.47 9.82
C MET A 243 0.21 16.58 8.59
N VAL A 244 -0.89 16.78 7.87
CA VAL A 244 -1.15 16.09 6.61
C VAL A 244 -0.05 16.41 5.58
N TYR A 245 0.32 17.67 5.44
CA TYR A 245 1.42 18.10 4.56
C TYR A 245 2.73 17.39 4.94
N ARG A 246 3.13 17.47 6.22
CA ARG A 246 4.37 16.84 6.71
C ARG A 246 4.38 15.33 6.50
N PHE A 247 3.23 14.68 6.67
CA PHE A 247 3.11 13.24 6.46
C PHE A 247 3.27 12.86 4.99
N VAL A 248 2.49 13.48 4.08
CA VAL A 248 2.49 13.09 2.66
C VAL A 248 3.74 13.55 1.90
N THR A 249 4.52 14.50 2.44
CA THR A 249 5.78 14.95 1.85
C THR A 249 7.03 14.34 2.50
N LEU A 250 6.87 13.53 3.54
CA LEU A 250 7.99 12.91 4.24
C LEU A 250 8.87 12.06 3.30
N TYR A 251 8.27 11.42 2.29
CA TYR A 251 9.00 10.65 1.28
C TYR A 251 10.03 11.48 0.47
N LEU A 252 9.91 12.82 0.43
CA LEU A 252 10.88 13.70 -0.23
C LEU A 252 12.15 13.93 0.61
N THR A 253 12.14 13.52 1.86
CA THR A 253 13.30 13.65 2.76
C THR A 253 14.13 12.37 2.73
N GLU A 254 15.44 12.49 3.03
CA GLU A 254 16.33 11.35 3.20
C GLU A 254 15.75 10.34 4.20
N LYS A 255 15.25 10.83 5.35
CA LYS A 255 14.62 9.97 6.37
C LYS A 255 13.40 9.21 5.86
N GLY A 256 12.55 9.87 5.10
CA GLY A 256 11.37 9.22 4.51
C GLY A 256 11.76 8.11 3.52
N GLN A 257 12.81 8.32 2.74
CA GLN A 257 13.33 7.33 1.80
C GLN A 257 13.98 6.12 2.50
N GLU A 258 14.78 6.36 3.55
CA GLU A 258 15.29 5.29 4.42
C GLU A 258 14.16 4.43 5.01
N LEU A 259 13.08 5.07 5.47
CA LEU A 259 11.92 4.37 6.03
C LEU A 259 11.21 3.52 4.98
N ILE A 260 11.04 4.02 3.76
CA ILE A 260 10.46 3.27 2.63
C ILE A 260 11.34 2.07 2.30
N GLU A 261 12.64 2.28 2.19
CA GLU A 261 13.61 1.24 1.89
C GLU A 261 13.67 0.16 2.96
N ALA A 262 13.64 0.55 4.23
CA ALA A 262 13.60 -0.37 5.37
C ALA A 262 12.34 -1.25 5.39
N LYS A 263 11.25 -0.81 4.75
CA LYS A 263 10.02 -1.62 4.56
C LYS A 263 10.05 -2.47 3.28
N GLY A 264 11.16 -2.51 2.56
CA GLY A 264 11.34 -3.35 1.37
C GLY A 264 10.76 -2.76 0.08
N PHE A 265 10.31 -1.51 0.08
CA PHE A 265 9.82 -0.82 -1.10
C PHE A 265 10.92 0.02 -1.77
N VAL A 266 10.60 0.60 -2.93
CA VAL A 266 11.53 1.38 -3.74
C VAL A 266 11.25 2.86 -3.56
N PRO A 267 12.17 3.65 -2.94
CA PRO A 267 12.04 5.10 -2.87
C PRO A 267 11.98 5.73 -4.27
N VAL A 268 11.34 6.92 -4.41
CA VAL A 268 11.14 7.56 -5.71
C VAL A 268 12.23 8.54 -6.12
N THR A 269 13.17 8.86 -5.25
CA THR A 269 14.12 9.98 -5.45
C THR A 269 15.60 9.60 -5.47
N ASN A 270 16.01 8.35 -5.29
CA ASN A 270 17.42 7.95 -5.19
C ASN A 270 17.78 6.73 -6.06
N TYR A 271 17.41 6.78 -7.35
CA TYR A 271 17.85 5.77 -8.32
C TYR A 271 18.30 6.41 -9.62
#